data_b672f78e4a38d8c3b0c080eef40ae845
#
_entry.id   b672f78e4a38d8c3b0c080eef40ae845
#
_cell.length_a   1.000
_cell.length_b   1.000
_cell.length_c   1.000
_cell.angle_alpha   90.00
_cell.angle_beta   90.00
_cell.angle_gamma   90.00
#
_symmetry.space_group_name_H-M   'P 1'
#
loop_
_entity.id
_entity.type
_entity.pdbx_description
1 polymer ?
#
loop_
_entity_poly.entity_id
_entity_poly.type
_entity_poly.pdbx_seq_one_letter_code
_entity_poly.pdbx_strand_id
1 'polypeptide(L)'
;MYENVKMENMTWQEFAKKKDDVIILPIGATEQHGPHLPTCVDSVLAREFAYRIAEKINGVVAPTISYGYKSKPLSGGGPLFPGTIDLNGATLQALVMDIVDEFVRDGFTKIFILSAHFENEAFIVEAMDLCSAKYGDKVKLLLTNWWDPMSPDVIDKVFDEVTFPGWALEHAAVTETSLMMYFAPELVREDKILDTENASPATYFRYPIEKDIVPETGILASAKSSSAARGKIIVDDVIPNIVKIVKEAFR
;
A
#
# COMPACT_ATOMS: atom_id res chain seq x y z
N MET A 1 -3.29 18.61 -9.13
CA MET A 1 -3.31 17.41 -9.99
C MET A 1 -4.29 16.42 -9.36
N TYR A 2 -5.07 15.67 -10.13
CA TYR A 2 -6.09 14.70 -9.65
C TYR A 2 -7.29 15.27 -8.90
N GLU A 3 -7.60 16.55 -9.02
CA GLU A 3 -8.66 17.21 -8.23
C GLU A 3 -10.05 16.59 -8.45
N ASN A 4 -10.31 16.10 -9.67
CA ASN A 4 -11.61 15.55 -10.06
C ASN A 4 -11.88 14.12 -9.56
N VAL A 5 -10.89 13.43 -9.02
CA VAL A 5 -11.03 12.05 -8.51
C VAL A 5 -11.01 11.99 -6.98
N LYS A 6 -10.58 13.05 -6.30
CA LYS A 6 -10.49 13.09 -4.85
C LYS A 6 -11.86 13.32 -4.21
N MET A 7 -12.35 12.36 -3.43
CA MET A 7 -13.60 12.49 -2.66
C MET A 7 -13.55 13.71 -1.73
N GLU A 8 -12.41 13.97 -1.10
CA GLU A 8 -12.21 15.08 -0.15
C GLU A 8 -12.40 16.47 -0.76
N ASN A 9 -12.34 16.58 -2.09
CA ASN A 9 -12.56 17.83 -2.82
C ASN A 9 -13.98 17.95 -3.38
N MET A 10 -14.82 16.95 -3.19
CA MET A 10 -16.20 16.95 -3.68
C MET A 10 -17.16 17.46 -2.63
N THR A 11 -18.16 18.21 -3.07
CA THR A 11 -19.37 18.40 -2.26
C THR A 11 -20.15 17.10 -2.18
N TRP A 12 -21.04 16.95 -1.19
CA TRP A 12 -21.85 15.73 -1.09
C TRP A 12 -22.75 15.51 -2.34
N GLN A 13 -23.17 16.58 -3.01
CA GLN A 13 -23.98 16.48 -4.26
C GLN A 13 -23.14 15.99 -5.44
N GLU A 14 -21.86 16.33 -5.51
CA GLU A 14 -20.93 15.83 -6.52
C GLU A 14 -20.61 14.37 -6.27
N PHE A 15 -20.33 14.01 -5.02
CA PHE A 15 -20.07 12.64 -4.60
C PHE A 15 -21.25 11.71 -4.88
N ALA A 16 -22.47 12.14 -4.57
CA ALA A 16 -23.69 11.34 -4.82
C ALA A 16 -23.92 10.99 -6.29
N LYS A 17 -23.38 11.79 -7.23
CA LYS A 17 -23.45 11.49 -8.68
C LYS A 17 -22.47 10.41 -9.12
N LYS A 18 -21.55 10.02 -8.25
CA LYS A 18 -20.47 9.07 -8.52
C LYS A 18 -20.76 7.63 -8.10
N LYS A 19 -21.94 7.35 -7.54
CA LYS A 19 -22.33 6.03 -6.98
C LYS A 19 -22.20 4.85 -7.94
N ASP A 20 -22.25 5.09 -9.26
CA ASP A 20 -22.11 4.05 -10.28
C ASP A 20 -20.64 3.83 -10.72
N ASP A 21 -19.74 4.72 -10.32
CA ASP A 21 -18.29 4.64 -10.54
C ASP A 21 -17.65 3.64 -9.55
N VAL A 22 -16.37 3.35 -9.77
CA VAL A 22 -15.55 2.59 -8.78
C VAL A 22 -15.08 3.55 -7.70
N ILE A 23 -15.33 3.23 -6.42
CA ILE A 23 -14.69 3.93 -5.32
C ILE A 23 -13.45 3.16 -4.89
N ILE A 24 -12.31 3.86 -4.78
CA ILE A 24 -11.03 3.31 -4.37
C ILE A 24 -10.77 3.75 -2.92
N LEU A 25 -10.51 2.80 -2.03
CA LEU A 25 -10.07 3.03 -0.66
C LEU A 25 -8.58 2.72 -0.55
N PRO A 26 -7.69 3.74 -0.54
CA PRO A 26 -6.27 3.53 -0.31
C PRO A 26 -6.00 3.23 1.17
N ILE A 27 -5.21 2.19 1.44
CA ILE A 27 -4.83 1.82 2.80
C ILE A 27 -3.30 1.65 2.85
N GLY A 28 -2.64 2.47 3.65
CA GLY A 28 -1.22 2.37 3.98
C GLY A 28 -1.00 2.03 5.44
N ALA A 29 0.12 2.54 5.98
CA ALA A 29 0.47 2.52 7.39
C ALA A 29 1.27 3.78 7.76
N THR A 30 1.48 3.97 9.05
CA THR A 30 2.46 4.90 9.61
C THR A 30 3.56 4.05 10.23
N GLU A 31 4.64 3.83 9.49
CA GLU A 31 5.69 2.88 9.81
C GLU A 31 7.08 3.47 9.57
N GLN A 32 8.05 3.02 10.36
CA GLN A 32 9.46 3.32 10.08
C GLN A 32 9.90 2.75 8.72
N HIS A 33 10.69 3.48 7.97
CA HIS A 33 11.28 3.05 6.68
C HIS A 33 12.77 3.45 6.62
N GLY A 34 13.52 3.02 7.64
CA GLY A 34 14.95 3.31 7.74
C GLY A 34 15.27 4.79 7.93
N PRO A 35 16.55 5.17 7.80
CA PRO A 35 16.99 6.54 8.05
C PRO A 35 16.71 7.49 6.87
N HIS A 36 16.40 7.00 5.69
CA HIS A 36 16.30 7.77 4.45
C HIS A 36 14.87 8.09 4.00
N LEU A 37 13.86 7.36 4.49
CA LEU A 37 12.47 7.59 4.16
C LEU A 37 11.64 8.08 5.35
N PRO A 38 10.53 8.81 5.11
CA PRO A 38 9.62 9.23 6.16
C PRO A 38 8.71 8.08 6.61
N THR A 39 8.01 8.26 7.72
CA THR A 39 7.06 7.25 8.24
C THR A 39 5.74 7.16 7.47
N CYS A 40 5.55 7.93 6.42
CA CYS A 40 4.33 7.96 5.61
C CYS A 40 4.47 7.27 4.25
N VAL A 41 5.50 6.45 4.03
CA VAL A 41 5.75 5.79 2.73
C VAL A 41 4.50 5.09 2.22
N ASP A 42 3.97 4.15 2.96
CA ASP A 42 2.81 3.34 2.55
C ASP A 42 1.60 4.20 2.22
N SER A 43 1.35 5.24 3.04
CA SER A 43 0.24 6.16 2.80
C SER A 43 0.42 6.99 1.53
N VAL A 44 1.66 7.39 1.22
CA VAL A 44 2.00 8.10 -0.02
C VAL A 44 1.81 7.16 -1.21
N LEU A 45 2.35 5.94 -1.14
CA LEU A 45 2.26 4.97 -2.23
C LEU A 45 0.81 4.59 -2.52
N ALA A 46 0.04 4.21 -1.48
CA ALA A 46 -1.38 3.88 -1.64
C ALA A 46 -2.15 5.00 -2.34
N ARG A 47 -1.96 6.24 -1.88
CA ARG A 47 -2.63 7.42 -2.41
C ARG A 47 -2.22 7.75 -3.85
N GLU A 48 -0.93 7.75 -4.14
CA GLU A 48 -0.41 8.15 -5.44
C GLU A 48 -0.77 7.15 -6.55
N PHE A 49 -0.75 5.86 -6.24
CA PHE A 49 -1.28 4.83 -7.14
C PHE A 49 -2.79 4.98 -7.33
N ALA A 50 -3.56 5.14 -6.24
CA ALA A 50 -5.01 5.29 -6.32
C ALA A 50 -5.45 6.45 -7.21
N TYR A 51 -4.81 7.62 -7.09
CA TYR A 51 -5.15 8.78 -7.93
C TYR A 51 -4.91 8.50 -9.43
N ARG A 52 -3.78 7.88 -9.78
CA ARG A 52 -3.44 7.56 -11.17
C ARG A 52 -4.34 6.49 -11.76
N ILE A 53 -4.73 5.51 -10.96
CA ILE A 53 -5.67 4.46 -11.36
C ILE A 53 -7.05 5.08 -11.58
N ALA A 54 -7.55 5.88 -10.62
CA ALA A 54 -8.86 6.51 -10.69
C ALA A 54 -9.05 7.35 -11.96
N GLU A 55 -8.06 8.11 -12.39
CA GLU A 55 -8.13 8.86 -13.66
C GLU A 55 -8.35 7.95 -14.88
N LYS A 56 -7.80 6.73 -14.86
CA LYS A 56 -7.90 5.80 -16.00
C LYS A 56 -9.18 4.97 -16.02
N ILE A 57 -9.88 4.90 -14.90
CA ILE A 57 -11.15 4.16 -14.78
C ILE A 57 -12.35 5.08 -14.52
N ASN A 58 -12.14 6.39 -14.47
CA ASN A 58 -13.13 7.40 -14.06
C ASN A 58 -13.68 7.12 -12.65
N GLY A 59 -12.80 6.72 -11.72
CA GLY A 59 -13.16 6.36 -10.35
C GLY A 59 -13.09 7.55 -9.38
N VAL A 60 -13.46 7.27 -8.12
CA VAL A 60 -13.36 8.19 -6.99
C VAL A 60 -12.38 7.62 -5.96
N VAL A 61 -11.52 8.45 -5.39
CA VAL A 61 -10.57 8.05 -4.35
C VAL A 61 -11.02 8.61 -3.01
N ALA A 62 -11.29 7.72 -2.08
CA ALA A 62 -11.60 8.07 -0.69
C ALA A 62 -10.36 8.58 0.05
N PRO A 63 -10.51 9.29 1.17
CA PRO A 63 -9.38 9.65 2.03
C PRO A 63 -8.57 8.43 2.44
N THR A 64 -7.25 8.54 2.38
CA THR A 64 -6.34 7.42 2.67
C THR A 64 -6.37 7.04 4.14
N ILE A 65 -6.51 5.75 4.44
CA ILE A 65 -6.27 5.22 5.78
C ILE A 65 -4.75 5.15 5.99
N SER A 66 -4.25 5.97 6.91
CA SER A 66 -2.81 6.13 7.17
C SER A 66 -2.30 5.33 8.38
N TYR A 67 -3.17 4.58 9.04
CA TYR A 67 -2.81 3.67 10.12
C TYR A 67 -3.19 2.26 9.73
N GLY A 68 -2.18 1.38 9.62
CA GLY A 68 -2.31 0.00 9.22
C GLY A 68 -2.22 -0.99 10.37
N TYR A 69 -2.28 -2.27 10.05
CA TYR A 69 -2.02 -3.35 11.00
C TYR A 69 -0.54 -3.33 11.40
N LYS A 70 -0.26 -3.95 12.51
CA LYS A 70 1.05 -4.01 13.14
C LYS A 70 2.14 -4.50 12.18
N SER A 71 3.10 -3.63 11.93
CA SER A 71 4.38 -4.03 11.38
C SER A 71 4.98 -5.22 12.16
N LYS A 72 5.65 -6.12 11.49
CA LYS A 72 6.21 -7.33 12.08
C LYS A 72 7.73 -7.37 11.97
N PRO A 73 8.42 -7.98 12.95
CA PRO A 73 9.87 -8.11 12.87
C PRO A 73 10.39 -8.84 11.62
N LEU A 74 9.55 -9.66 10.99
CA LEU A 74 9.91 -10.46 9.81
C LEU A 74 9.74 -9.70 8.50
N SER A 75 9.07 -8.54 8.50
CA SER A 75 8.71 -7.82 7.28
C SER A 75 8.79 -6.30 7.38
N GLY A 76 9.04 -5.71 8.55
CA GLY A 76 9.11 -4.25 8.70
C GLY A 76 9.68 -3.77 10.02
N GLY A 77 10.12 -4.66 10.87
CA GLY A 77 10.76 -4.31 12.13
C GLY A 77 9.83 -4.24 13.32
N GLY A 78 8.53 -4.12 13.12
CA GLY A 78 7.55 -4.11 14.18
C GLY A 78 7.61 -2.87 15.09
N PRO A 79 7.05 -2.94 16.30
CA PRO A 79 6.96 -1.82 17.24
C PRO A 79 8.29 -1.48 17.94
N LEU A 80 9.41 -1.95 17.41
CA LEU A 80 10.74 -1.67 17.96
C LEU A 80 11.22 -0.25 17.66
N PHE A 81 10.62 0.41 16.67
CA PHE A 81 11.03 1.71 16.18
C PHE A 81 9.99 2.80 16.52
N PRO A 82 10.42 3.90 17.19
CA PRO A 82 9.53 5.05 17.40
C PRO A 82 9.03 5.63 16.07
N GLY A 83 7.76 6.03 16.06
CA GLY A 83 7.11 6.55 14.84
C GLY A 83 6.33 5.50 14.06
N THR A 84 6.51 4.21 14.34
CA THR A 84 5.58 3.17 13.92
C THR A 84 4.35 3.21 14.82
N ILE A 85 3.18 3.49 14.23
CA ILE A 85 1.90 3.64 14.95
C ILE A 85 0.89 2.63 14.39
N ASP A 86 0.73 1.55 15.10
CA ASP A 86 0.01 0.38 14.66
C ASP A 86 -1.44 0.31 15.17
N LEU A 87 -2.31 -0.26 14.36
CA LEU A 87 -3.63 -0.74 14.78
C LEU A 87 -3.59 -2.23 15.16
N ASN A 88 -4.48 -2.63 16.05
CA ASN A 88 -4.80 -4.05 16.21
C ASN A 88 -5.58 -4.54 14.96
N GLY A 89 -5.41 -5.82 14.60
CA GLY A 89 -6.09 -6.39 13.44
C GLY A 89 -7.61 -6.24 13.49
N ALA A 90 -8.23 -6.50 14.65
CA ALA A 90 -9.66 -6.28 14.84
C ALA A 90 -10.09 -4.81 14.66
N THR A 91 -9.22 -3.86 14.98
CA THR A 91 -9.50 -2.42 14.78
C THR A 91 -9.45 -2.06 13.29
N LEU A 92 -8.43 -2.52 12.56
CA LEU A 92 -8.33 -2.29 11.12
C LEU A 92 -9.50 -2.95 10.39
N GLN A 93 -9.81 -4.20 10.73
CA GLN A 93 -10.94 -4.93 10.17
C GLN A 93 -12.26 -4.17 10.38
N ALA A 94 -12.56 -3.74 11.61
CA ALA A 94 -13.76 -2.97 11.91
C ALA A 94 -13.82 -1.64 11.16
N LEU A 95 -12.70 -0.92 11.09
CA LEU A 95 -12.60 0.35 10.35
C LEU A 95 -12.90 0.16 8.86
N VAL A 96 -12.34 -0.88 8.23
CA VAL A 96 -12.59 -1.18 6.82
C VAL A 96 -14.06 -1.53 6.60
N MET A 97 -14.65 -2.36 7.47
CA MET A 97 -16.06 -2.74 7.40
C MET A 97 -16.98 -1.53 7.54
N ASP A 98 -16.75 -0.65 8.52
CA ASP A 98 -17.55 0.55 8.74
C ASP A 98 -17.51 1.47 7.51
N ILE A 99 -16.33 1.69 6.90
CA ILE A 99 -16.18 2.51 5.69
C ILE A 99 -16.88 1.87 4.50
N VAL A 100 -16.76 0.55 4.30
CA VAL A 100 -17.45 -0.18 3.23
C VAL A 100 -18.96 -0.08 3.42
N ASP A 101 -19.47 -0.23 4.65
CA ASP A 101 -20.89 -0.09 4.97
C ASP A 101 -21.43 1.28 4.58
N GLU A 102 -20.66 2.35 4.82
CA GLU A 102 -21.05 3.71 4.46
C GLU A 102 -21.03 3.93 2.94
N PHE A 103 -20.05 3.39 2.21
CA PHE A 103 -20.05 3.45 0.76
C PHE A 103 -21.27 2.72 0.16
N VAL A 104 -21.61 1.56 0.71
CA VAL A 104 -22.79 0.79 0.28
C VAL A 104 -24.08 1.54 0.60
N ARG A 105 -24.19 2.15 1.77
CA ARG A 105 -25.33 3.02 2.13
C ARG A 105 -25.50 4.17 1.14
N ASP A 106 -24.41 4.76 0.67
CA ASP A 106 -24.39 5.87 -0.29
C ASP A 106 -24.63 5.39 -1.75
N GLY A 107 -24.75 4.07 -1.96
CA GLY A 107 -25.16 3.46 -3.23
C GLY A 107 -24.02 2.93 -4.09
N PHE A 108 -22.77 2.92 -3.60
CA PHE A 108 -21.66 2.31 -4.32
C PHE A 108 -21.76 0.78 -4.28
N THR A 109 -21.51 0.15 -5.42
CA THR A 109 -21.53 -1.32 -5.58
C THR A 109 -20.20 -1.90 -6.06
N LYS A 110 -19.23 -1.06 -6.36
CA LYS A 110 -17.90 -1.41 -6.86
C LYS A 110 -16.85 -0.74 -5.98
N ILE A 111 -16.29 -1.49 -5.04
CA ILE A 111 -15.35 -0.97 -4.06
C ILE A 111 -14.02 -1.65 -4.28
N PHE A 112 -13.00 -0.85 -4.57
CA PHE A 112 -11.64 -1.31 -4.76
C PHE A 112 -10.77 -0.84 -3.59
N ILE A 113 -10.16 -1.76 -2.86
CA ILE A 113 -9.21 -1.50 -1.79
C ILE A 113 -7.80 -1.65 -2.36
N LEU A 114 -7.00 -0.61 -2.28
CA LEU A 114 -5.59 -0.62 -2.70
C LEU A 114 -4.69 -0.53 -1.47
N SER A 115 -4.01 -1.62 -1.15
CA SER A 115 -3.11 -1.68 -0.01
C SER A 115 -1.66 -1.39 -0.41
N ALA A 116 -0.92 -0.75 0.50
CA ALA A 116 0.50 -0.48 0.35
C ALA A 116 1.31 -0.86 1.61
N HIS A 117 0.75 -1.67 2.50
CA HIS A 117 1.44 -2.20 3.67
C HIS A 117 1.23 -3.71 3.75
N PHE A 118 2.34 -4.46 3.81
CA PHE A 118 2.37 -5.91 3.63
C PHE A 118 1.43 -6.64 4.60
N GLU A 119 1.42 -6.23 5.86
CA GLU A 119 0.67 -6.90 6.91
C GLU A 119 -0.83 -6.57 6.94
N ASN A 120 -1.29 -5.60 6.17
CA ASN A 120 -2.70 -5.24 6.13
C ASN A 120 -3.58 -6.33 5.51
N GLU A 121 -3.05 -7.07 4.53
CA GLU A 121 -3.80 -7.94 3.63
C GLU A 121 -4.74 -8.90 4.36
N ALA A 122 -4.22 -9.66 5.33
CA ALA A 122 -5.02 -10.68 6.02
C ALA A 122 -6.26 -10.10 6.72
N PHE A 123 -6.17 -8.90 7.29
CA PHE A 123 -7.27 -8.25 8.01
C PHE A 123 -8.25 -7.55 7.06
N ILE A 124 -7.76 -7.07 5.92
CA ILE A 124 -8.61 -6.52 4.86
C ILE A 124 -9.41 -7.66 4.21
N VAL A 125 -8.77 -8.81 3.92
CA VAL A 125 -9.46 -9.99 3.35
C VAL A 125 -10.55 -10.47 4.30
N GLU A 126 -10.30 -10.58 5.61
CA GLU A 126 -11.32 -10.95 6.59
C GLU A 126 -12.48 -9.93 6.62
N ALA A 127 -12.18 -8.63 6.54
CA ALA A 127 -13.21 -7.59 6.45
C ALA A 127 -14.06 -7.76 5.16
N MET A 128 -13.42 -8.08 4.03
CA MET A 128 -14.10 -8.32 2.76
C MET A 128 -14.98 -9.57 2.82
N ASP A 129 -14.53 -10.65 3.45
CA ASP A 129 -15.31 -11.88 3.63
C ASP A 129 -16.59 -11.59 4.43
N LEU A 130 -16.49 -10.84 5.51
CA LEU A 130 -17.63 -10.44 6.34
C LEU A 130 -18.59 -9.50 5.59
N CYS A 131 -18.07 -8.54 4.86
CA CYS A 131 -18.89 -7.67 4.00
C CYS A 131 -19.56 -8.46 2.88
N SER A 132 -18.86 -9.40 2.26
CA SER A 132 -19.41 -10.28 1.22
C SER A 132 -20.53 -11.16 1.79
N ALA A 133 -20.38 -11.71 2.98
CA ALA A 133 -21.46 -12.45 3.66
C ALA A 133 -22.68 -11.57 3.96
N LYS A 134 -22.46 -10.28 4.27
CA LYS A 134 -23.53 -9.32 4.56
C LYS A 134 -24.29 -8.85 3.32
N TYR A 135 -23.60 -8.58 2.24
CA TYR A 135 -24.16 -7.91 1.05
C TYR A 135 -24.43 -8.84 -0.14
N GLY A 136 -23.79 -10.03 -0.17
CA GLY A 136 -23.89 -10.98 -1.28
C GLY A 136 -23.48 -10.34 -2.60
N ASP A 137 -24.18 -10.70 -3.66
CA ASP A 137 -23.91 -10.23 -5.04
C ASP A 137 -24.21 -8.74 -5.30
N LYS A 138 -24.74 -8.03 -4.29
CA LYS A 138 -25.07 -6.61 -4.43
C LYS A 138 -23.85 -5.71 -4.48
N VAL A 139 -22.72 -6.15 -3.92
CA VAL A 139 -21.49 -5.38 -3.81
C VAL A 139 -20.32 -6.23 -4.28
N LYS A 140 -19.54 -5.69 -5.18
CA LYS A 140 -18.29 -6.29 -5.63
C LYS A 140 -17.13 -5.63 -4.88
N LEU A 141 -16.33 -6.42 -4.20
CA LEU A 141 -15.13 -5.99 -3.49
C LEU A 141 -13.91 -6.51 -4.21
N LEU A 142 -12.91 -5.66 -4.38
CA LEU A 142 -11.59 -6.01 -4.96
C LEU A 142 -10.50 -5.51 -4.01
N LEU A 143 -9.49 -6.33 -3.77
CA LEU A 143 -8.24 -5.95 -3.12
C LEU A 143 -7.07 -6.29 -4.04
N THR A 144 -6.09 -5.42 -4.11
CA THR A 144 -4.73 -5.76 -4.52
C THR A 144 -3.74 -4.89 -3.77
N ASN A 145 -2.55 -5.41 -3.51
CA ASN A 145 -1.42 -4.60 -3.10
C ASN A 145 -0.80 -3.96 -4.36
N TRP A 146 -0.11 -2.82 -4.23
CA TRP A 146 0.44 -2.14 -5.41
C TRP A 146 1.50 -3.00 -6.13
N TRP A 147 2.21 -3.87 -5.40
CA TRP A 147 3.29 -4.71 -5.93
C TRP A 147 2.84 -6.01 -6.60
N ASP A 148 1.68 -6.57 -6.24
CA ASP A 148 1.23 -7.88 -6.72
C ASP A 148 1.14 -7.98 -8.25
N PRO A 149 0.67 -6.95 -8.98
CA PRO A 149 0.55 -7.02 -10.43
C PRO A 149 1.83 -6.59 -11.18
N MET A 150 2.96 -6.40 -10.49
CA MET A 150 4.23 -6.07 -11.14
C MET A 150 4.71 -7.23 -12.01
N SER A 151 5.04 -6.93 -13.27
CA SER A 151 5.49 -7.92 -14.22
C SER A 151 6.89 -8.48 -13.85
N PRO A 152 7.15 -9.79 -14.02
CA PRO A 152 8.45 -10.37 -13.74
C PRO A 152 9.61 -9.64 -14.45
N ASP A 153 9.43 -9.29 -15.71
CA ASP A 153 10.43 -8.52 -16.48
C ASP A 153 10.75 -7.15 -15.86
N VAL A 154 9.80 -6.54 -15.14
CA VAL A 154 10.00 -5.27 -14.45
C VAL A 154 10.71 -5.51 -13.12
N ILE A 155 10.40 -6.58 -12.40
CA ILE A 155 11.14 -6.99 -11.21
C ILE A 155 12.62 -7.18 -11.58
N ASP A 156 12.92 -7.93 -12.66
CA ASP A 156 14.29 -8.16 -13.11
C ASP A 156 15.02 -6.85 -13.46
N LYS A 157 14.33 -5.88 -14.07
CA LYS A 157 14.92 -4.57 -14.40
C LYS A 157 15.14 -3.67 -13.19
N VAL A 158 14.25 -3.75 -12.20
CA VAL A 158 14.34 -2.93 -10.98
C VAL A 158 15.44 -3.45 -10.05
N PHE A 159 15.68 -4.77 -10.08
CA PHE A 159 16.69 -5.45 -9.25
C PHE A 159 17.91 -5.93 -10.04
N ASP A 160 18.25 -5.29 -11.17
CA ASP A 160 19.39 -5.67 -12.03
C ASP A 160 20.77 -5.53 -11.35
N GLU A 161 20.87 -4.68 -10.33
CA GLU A 161 22.12 -4.46 -9.57
C GLU A 161 22.15 -5.17 -8.20
N VAL A 162 20.99 -5.65 -7.70
CA VAL A 162 20.87 -6.29 -6.39
C VAL A 162 19.89 -7.46 -6.48
N THR A 163 20.03 -8.44 -5.61
CA THR A 163 19.10 -9.58 -5.56
C THR A 163 17.75 -9.15 -5.00
N PHE A 164 16.66 -9.47 -5.69
CA PHE A 164 15.30 -9.27 -5.17
C PHE A 164 15.11 -10.08 -3.88
N PRO A 165 14.81 -9.42 -2.75
CA PRO A 165 14.74 -10.10 -1.46
C PRO A 165 13.42 -10.85 -1.22
N GLY A 166 12.44 -10.68 -2.12
CA GLY A 166 11.04 -11.06 -1.90
C GLY A 166 10.24 -9.96 -1.20
N TRP A 167 8.94 -9.90 -1.48
CA TRP A 167 8.09 -8.78 -1.03
C TRP A 167 8.05 -8.57 0.48
N ALA A 168 8.14 -9.65 1.26
CA ALA A 168 8.18 -9.54 2.73
C ALA A 168 9.43 -8.84 3.27
N LEU A 169 10.54 -8.82 2.51
CA LEU A 169 11.79 -8.16 2.90
C LEU A 169 12.06 -6.88 2.10
N GLU A 170 11.22 -6.57 1.14
CA GLU A 170 11.29 -5.33 0.36
C GLU A 170 10.71 -4.16 1.18
N HIS A 171 11.27 -3.92 2.36
CA HIS A 171 10.89 -2.86 3.28
C HIS A 171 11.99 -1.79 3.33
N ALA A 172 11.62 -0.57 2.98
CA ALA A 172 12.55 0.56 2.83
C ALA A 172 13.71 0.28 1.85
N ALA A 173 13.50 -0.63 0.89
CA ALA A 173 14.51 -1.08 -0.06
C ALA A 173 14.33 -0.41 -1.44
N VAL A 174 14.69 -1.11 -2.52
CA VAL A 174 14.78 -0.49 -3.86
C VAL A 174 13.45 0.04 -4.38
N THR A 175 12.35 -0.72 -4.23
CA THR A 175 11.08 -0.32 -4.86
C THR A 175 10.44 0.85 -4.14
N GLU A 176 10.31 0.77 -2.82
CA GLU A 176 9.71 1.85 -2.04
C GLU A 176 10.53 3.14 -2.11
N THR A 177 11.85 3.03 -1.99
CA THR A 177 12.74 4.19 -2.13
C THR A 177 12.63 4.81 -3.53
N SER A 178 12.63 3.99 -4.58
CA SER A 178 12.49 4.47 -5.97
C SER A 178 11.13 5.14 -6.21
N LEU A 179 10.06 4.57 -5.68
CA LEU A 179 8.73 5.15 -5.78
C LEU A 179 8.64 6.47 -5.00
N MET A 180 9.23 6.55 -3.82
CA MET A 180 9.28 7.81 -3.07
C MET A 180 10.13 8.87 -3.78
N MET A 181 11.27 8.51 -4.38
CA MET A 181 12.02 9.42 -5.24
C MET A 181 11.22 9.92 -6.45
N TYR A 182 10.28 9.12 -6.96
CA TYR A 182 9.42 9.49 -8.08
C TYR A 182 8.21 10.31 -7.66
N PHE A 183 7.55 9.97 -6.55
CA PHE A 183 6.29 10.60 -6.11
C PHE A 183 6.48 11.81 -5.19
N ALA A 184 7.49 11.75 -4.33
CA ALA A 184 7.73 12.73 -3.27
C ALA A 184 9.25 12.87 -2.96
N PRO A 185 10.06 13.27 -3.97
CA PRO A 185 11.52 13.32 -3.82
C PRO A 185 11.98 14.21 -2.67
N GLU A 186 11.22 15.25 -2.34
CA GLU A 186 11.50 16.18 -1.25
C GLU A 186 11.46 15.51 0.14
N LEU A 187 10.85 14.34 0.26
CA LEU A 187 10.78 13.58 1.51
C LEU A 187 11.89 12.54 1.65
N VAL A 188 12.67 12.28 0.59
CA VAL A 188 13.77 11.30 0.59
C VAL A 188 15.08 11.95 1.03
N ARG A 189 15.80 11.29 1.92
CA ARG A 189 17.13 11.70 2.37
C ARG A 189 18.18 10.84 1.68
N GLU A 190 18.53 11.23 0.45
CA GLU A 190 19.39 10.42 -0.42
C GLU A 190 20.77 10.16 0.19
N ASP A 191 21.30 11.13 0.97
CA ASP A 191 22.55 11.00 1.70
C ASP A 191 22.55 9.93 2.82
N LYS A 192 21.39 9.42 3.16
CA LYS A 192 21.19 8.38 4.20
C LYS A 192 20.78 7.02 3.64
N ILE A 193 20.77 6.87 2.32
CA ILE A 193 20.50 5.56 1.70
C ILE A 193 21.65 4.60 2.04
N LEU A 194 21.29 3.43 2.53
CA LEU A 194 22.24 2.41 2.94
C LEU A 194 22.32 1.28 1.91
N ASP A 195 23.53 0.72 1.82
CA ASP A 195 23.82 -0.52 1.13
C ASP A 195 23.98 -1.60 2.19
N THR A 196 23.01 -2.48 2.30
CA THR A 196 23.01 -3.54 3.33
C THR A 196 22.80 -4.90 2.68
N GLU A 197 23.26 -5.95 3.34
CA GLU A 197 22.86 -7.31 2.99
C GLU A 197 21.36 -7.51 3.29
N ASN A 198 20.72 -8.41 2.54
CA ASN A 198 19.34 -8.78 2.80
C ASN A 198 19.24 -9.43 4.19
N ALA A 199 18.25 -9.00 4.96
CA ALA A 199 17.97 -9.61 6.25
C ALA A 199 17.61 -11.09 6.08
N SER A 200 17.95 -11.89 7.06
CA SER A 200 17.59 -13.32 7.12
C SER A 200 16.70 -13.56 8.34
N PRO A 201 15.40 -13.24 8.23
CA PRO A 201 14.49 -13.36 9.36
C PRO A 201 14.27 -14.84 9.74
N ALA A 202 13.93 -15.07 11.01
CA ALA A 202 13.56 -16.39 11.50
C ALA A 202 12.30 -16.90 10.74
N THR A 203 12.19 -18.21 10.59
CA THR A 203 11.04 -18.87 9.96
C THR A 203 9.85 -19.06 10.92
N TYR A 204 9.85 -18.35 12.05
CA TYR A 204 8.85 -18.46 13.11
C TYR A 204 8.65 -17.12 13.82
N PHE A 205 7.48 -16.94 14.41
CA PHE A 205 7.21 -15.82 15.31
C PHE A 205 7.54 -16.20 16.77
N ARG A 206 8.24 -15.30 17.47
CA ARG A 206 8.55 -15.44 18.89
C ARG A 206 8.12 -14.20 19.66
N TYR A 207 7.48 -14.41 20.79
CA TYR A 207 7.06 -13.35 21.70
C TYR A 207 7.53 -13.64 23.11
N PRO A 208 7.95 -12.62 23.88
CA PRO A 208 8.06 -11.20 23.49
C PRO A 208 9.09 -11.01 22.35
N ILE A 209 8.92 -9.94 21.58
CA ILE A 209 9.81 -9.60 20.45
C ILE A 209 11.18 -9.18 21.00
N GLU A 210 12.24 -9.82 20.51
CA GLU A 210 13.62 -9.49 20.85
C GLU A 210 14.15 -8.37 19.94
N LYS A 211 14.93 -7.44 20.50
CA LYS A 211 15.38 -6.25 19.77
C LYS A 211 16.44 -6.53 18.70
N ASP A 212 17.15 -7.63 18.81
CA ASP A 212 18.25 -8.03 17.94
C ASP A 212 17.83 -8.83 16.70
N ILE A 213 16.54 -9.09 16.52
CA ILE A 213 16.03 -9.83 15.36
C ILE A 213 15.80 -8.95 14.12
N VAL A 214 15.94 -7.66 14.25
CA VAL A 214 15.79 -6.68 13.16
C VAL A 214 17.04 -5.79 13.13
N PRO A 215 17.58 -5.46 11.94
CA PRO A 215 18.70 -4.51 11.86
C PRO A 215 18.37 -3.19 12.57
N GLU A 216 19.32 -2.62 13.31
CA GLU A 216 19.14 -1.35 14.04
C GLU A 216 18.72 -0.20 13.10
N THR A 217 19.04 -0.30 11.83
CA THR A 217 18.65 0.66 10.79
C THR A 217 17.17 0.61 10.42
N GLY A 218 16.48 -0.49 10.72
CA GLY A 218 15.12 -0.75 10.31
C GLY A 218 14.95 -1.13 8.83
N ILE A 219 16.04 -1.23 8.05
CA ILE A 219 16.02 -1.64 6.64
C ILE A 219 16.24 -3.15 6.55
N LEU A 220 15.47 -3.84 5.71
CA LEU A 220 15.58 -5.29 5.57
C LEU A 220 16.35 -5.73 4.32
N ALA A 221 16.57 -4.83 3.36
CA ALA A 221 17.38 -5.08 2.16
C ALA A 221 18.02 -3.77 1.67
N SER A 222 18.99 -3.87 0.75
CA SER A 222 19.67 -2.69 0.20
C SER A 222 18.71 -1.76 -0.54
N ALA A 223 18.88 -0.46 -0.33
CA ALA A 223 18.21 0.60 -1.09
C ALA A 223 19.15 1.34 -2.05
N LYS A 224 20.43 0.92 -2.17
CA LYS A 224 21.48 1.68 -2.85
C LYS A 224 21.24 1.90 -4.35
N SER A 225 20.61 0.95 -5.04
CA SER A 225 20.31 1.07 -6.48
C SER A 225 19.03 1.83 -6.78
N SER A 226 18.37 2.42 -5.77
CA SER A 226 17.13 3.16 -5.94
C SER A 226 17.30 4.41 -6.81
N SER A 227 16.29 4.71 -7.60
CA SER A 227 16.24 5.93 -8.41
C SER A 227 14.81 6.29 -8.81
N ALA A 228 14.55 7.58 -9.07
CA ALA A 228 13.28 8.02 -9.61
C ALA A 228 12.99 7.38 -11.00
N ALA A 229 14.02 7.01 -11.77
CA ALA A 229 13.86 6.29 -13.03
C ALA A 229 13.29 4.88 -12.82
N ARG A 230 13.77 4.13 -11.81
CA ARG A 230 13.19 2.84 -11.41
C ARG A 230 11.77 3.01 -10.89
N GLY A 231 11.50 4.03 -10.08
CA GLY A 231 10.14 4.37 -9.65
C GLY A 231 9.21 4.60 -10.84
N LYS A 232 9.66 5.30 -11.87
CA LYS A 232 8.88 5.50 -13.10
C LYS A 232 8.61 4.18 -13.84
N ILE A 233 9.60 3.30 -13.95
CA ILE A 233 9.44 1.97 -14.59
C ILE A 233 8.36 1.16 -13.86
N ILE A 234 8.38 1.15 -12.52
CA ILE A 234 7.37 0.49 -11.70
C ILE A 234 5.98 1.06 -11.98
N VAL A 235 5.84 2.37 -11.94
CA VAL A 235 4.56 3.07 -12.14
C VAL A 235 3.99 2.81 -13.55
N ASP A 236 4.83 2.82 -14.57
CA ASP A 236 4.43 2.59 -15.97
C ASP A 236 3.94 1.15 -16.22
N ASP A 237 4.37 0.18 -15.42
CA ASP A 237 3.93 -1.22 -15.48
C ASP A 237 2.70 -1.48 -14.59
N VAL A 238 2.81 -1.13 -13.32
CA VAL A 238 1.81 -1.49 -12.29
C VAL A 238 0.45 -0.84 -12.56
N ILE A 239 0.42 0.44 -12.95
CA ILE A 239 -0.85 1.14 -13.16
C ILE A 239 -1.70 0.51 -14.27
N PRO A 240 -1.19 0.26 -15.49
CA PRO A 240 -1.96 -0.43 -16.52
C PRO A 240 -2.44 -1.82 -16.09
N ASN A 241 -1.60 -2.56 -15.36
CA ASN A 241 -1.95 -3.89 -14.88
C ASN A 241 -3.08 -3.85 -13.86
N ILE A 242 -3.05 -2.94 -12.88
CA ILE A 242 -4.16 -2.75 -11.94
C ILE A 242 -5.44 -2.28 -12.66
N VAL A 243 -5.32 -1.33 -13.58
CA VAL A 243 -6.49 -0.87 -14.38
C VAL A 243 -7.14 -2.02 -15.14
N LYS A 244 -6.36 -2.95 -15.68
CA LYS A 244 -6.89 -4.15 -16.34
C LYS A 244 -7.64 -5.03 -15.33
N ILE A 245 -7.04 -5.33 -14.18
CA ILE A 245 -7.66 -6.12 -13.10
C ILE A 245 -9.00 -5.50 -12.67
N VAL A 246 -9.01 -4.19 -12.39
CA VAL A 246 -10.23 -3.47 -11.95
C VAL A 246 -11.33 -3.56 -13.01
N LYS A 247 -10.99 -3.36 -14.29
CA LYS A 247 -11.97 -3.46 -15.40
C LYS A 247 -12.50 -4.88 -15.58
N GLU A 248 -11.71 -5.90 -15.31
CA GLU A 248 -12.13 -7.30 -15.38
C GLU A 248 -13.00 -7.69 -14.20
N ALA A 249 -12.63 -7.30 -12.99
CA ALA A 249 -13.34 -7.63 -11.75
C ALA A 249 -14.74 -6.97 -11.66
N PHE A 250 -14.92 -5.79 -12.22
CA PHE A 250 -16.16 -5.02 -12.14
C PHE A 250 -17.00 -5.02 -13.42
N ARG A 251 -16.73 -5.97 -14.32
CA ARG A 251 -17.62 -6.23 -15.48
C ARG A 251 -18.98 -6.78 -15.09
#